data_09227d124db1ad3101b7d8b0b2c672ed
#
_entry.id   09227d124db1ad3101b7d8b0b2c672ed
#
_cell.length_a   1.000
_cell.length_b   1.000
_cell.length_c   1.000
_cell.angle_alpha   90.00
_cell.angle_beta   90.00
_cell.angle_gamma   90.00
#
_symmetry.space_group_name_H-M   'P 1'
#
loop_
_entity.id
_entity.type
_entity.pdbx_description
1 polymer ?
#
loop_
_entity_poly.entity_id
_entity_poly.type
_entity_poly.pdbx_seq_one_letter_code
_entity_poly.pdbx_strand_id
1 'polypeptide(L)'
;MMDFKLTDEQELFVAGVRELMERENWEAYFAKCDEAHEYPIKWVKELAELGVDTMLLPEEHGGMDASWVTLAAIWEELGRCGAPTYVLYQLPGFSTILKYGSQEQIDKIFAFRGTGKQMWNSAITEPGAGSDVGSLKTTYTKKDGKVYLNGQKCFITSSAHTPYIVVMARDSQSEKPIFTEWFVDMSKPGIKLTPLDKLGLRMDSCCEIVFDNVELEEKDVFGDYGNGFNRVKEEFDAERFLVACTNYGIAYCAFEDAAKYANQRVQFGETIGRTQLIQEKFAHMAMRLNAMKYMVYSTAWKMDQGLNVTGESAMCKFYCANNAFAVVDDAIQVLGGIGVTGHRVSRFWRDLRVDRLSGGSDEMQILTLGRAILKQYR
;
A
#
# COMPACT_ATOMS: atom_id res chain seq x y z
N MET A 1 -19.15 -26.87 0.02
CA MET A 1 -20.02 -25.65 0.00
C MET A 1 -19.07 -24.49 0.25
N MET A 2 -19.10 -23.46 -0.57
CA MET A 2 -18.29 -22.25 -0.26
C MET A 2 -18.83 -21.65 1.02
N ASP A 3 -17.98 -21.57 2.06
CA ASP A 3 -18.26 -20.82 3.28
C ASP A 3 -17.50 -19.50 3.22
N PHE A 4 -18.22 -18.38 3.28
CA PHE A 4 -17.65 -17.02 3.27
C PHE A 4 -17.46 -16.45 4.68
N LYS A 5 -17.57 -17.30 5.71
CA LYS A 5 -17.35 -16.90 7.10
C LYS A 5 -15.86 -16.86 7.41
N LEU A 6 -15.48 -15.92 8.24
CA LEU A 6 -14.19 -15.93 8.88
C LEU A 6 -14.15 -17.07 9.91
N THR A 7 -12.96 -17.57 10.22
CA THR A 7 -12.75 -18.48 11.34
C THR A 7 -12.91 -17.75 12.67
N ASP A 8 -13.15 -18.47 13.75
CA ASP A 8 -13.26 -17.88 15.09
C ASP A 8 -11.99 -17.07 15.47
N GLU A 9 -10.81 -17.54 15.06
CA GLU A 9 -9.54 -16.85 15.28
C GLU A 9 -9.46 -15.53 14.48
N GLN A 10 -9.88 -15.54 13.22
CA GLN A 10 -9.94 -14.35 12.39
C GLN A 10 -10.94 -13.33 12.95
N GLU A 11 -12.12 -13.79 13.40
CA GLU A 11 -13.12 -12.92 14.03
C GLU A 11 -12.59 -12.32 15.34
N LEU A 12 -11.85 -13.07 16.13
CA LEU A 12 -11.23 -12.57 17.36
C LEU A 12 -10.19 -11.49 17.07
N PHE A 13 -9.35 -11.68 16.05
CA PHE A 13 -8.35 -10.68 15.66
C PHE A 13 -9.02 -9.40 15.14
N VAL A 14 -10.04 -9.52 14.29
CA VAL A 14 -10.85 -8.39 13.82
C VAL A 14 -11.50 -7.64 14.98
N ALA A 15 -12.02 -8.38 15.98
CA ALA A 15 -12.61 -7.76 17.17
C ALA A 15 -11.58 -6.97 17.99
N GLY A 16 -10.36 -7.48 18.14
CA GLY A 16 -9.26 -6.77 18.79
C GLY A 16 -8.88 -5.47 18.10
N VAL A 17 -8.84 -5.49 16.76
CA VAL A 17 -8.60 -4.28 15.94
C VAL A 17 -9.75 -3.28 16.10
N ARG A 18 -11.00 -3.74 16.09
CA ARG A 18 -12.17 -2.90 16.31
C ARG A 18 -12.11 -2.23 17.69
N GLU A 19 -11.83 -2.97 18.72
CA GLU A 19 -11.67 -2.44 20.09
C GLU A 19 -10.59 -1.35 20.14
N LEU A 20 -9.44 -1.57 19.50
CA LEU A 20 -8.40 -0.54 19.39
C LEU A 20 -8.93 0.73 18.73
N MET A 21 -9.66 0.58 17.62
CA MET A 21 -10.20 1.73 16.89
C MET A 21 -11.31 2.47 17.65
N GLU A 22 -11.97 1.83 18.60
CA GLU A 22 -13.01 2.44 19.46
C GLU A 22 -12.44 3.12 20.71
N ARG A 23 -11.20 2.80 21.14
CA ARG A 23 -10.62 3.33 22.40
C ARG A 23 -10.42 4.83 22.40
N GLU A 24 -10.12 5.42 21.23
CA GLU A 24 -9.81 6.84 21.11
C GLU A 24 -10.51 7.46 19.89
N ASN A 25 -10.55 8.77 19.85
CA ASN A 25 -11.00 9.50 18.66
C ASN A 25 -9.86 9.56 17.63
N TRP A 26 -9.58 8.41 16.98
CA TRP A 26 -8.55 8.30 15.97
C TRP A 26 -8.78 9.22 14.77
N GLU A 27 -10.04 9.49 14.42
CA GLU A 27 -10.32 10.40 13.30
C GLU A 27 -9.78 11.82 13.58
N ALA A 28 -9.92 12.33 14.79
CA ALA A 28 -9.36 13.63 15.15
C ALA A 28 -7.81 13.62 15.13
N TYR A 29 -7.20 12.49 15.45
CA TYR A 29 -5.75 12.30 15.34
C TYR A 29 -5.31 12.25 13.89
N PHE A 30 -5.97 11.45 13.04
CA PHE A 30 -5.67 11.35 11.62
C PHE A 30 -5.86 12.67 10.88
N ALA A 31 -6.91 13.44 11.22
CA ALA A 31 -7.12 14.76 10.64
C ALA A 31 -5.94 15.71 10.90
N LYS A 32 -5.41 15.72 12.15
CA LYS A 32 -4.22 16.50 12.51
C LYS A 32 -2.97 16.04 11.77
N CYS A 33 -2.74 14.72 11.66
CA CYS A 33 -1.61 14.17 10.94
C CYS A 33 -1.68 14.49 9.43
N ASP A 34 -2.89 14.42 8.83
CA ASP A 34 -3.10 14.79 7.41
C ASP A 34 -2.81 16.27 7.16
N GLU A 35 -3.28 17.15 8.03
CA GLU A 35 -3.04 18.59 7.93
C GLU A 35 -1.56 18.95 8.12
N ALA A 36 -0.90 18.31 9.08
CA ALA A 36 0.51 18.53 9.38
C ALA A 36 1.48 17.81 8.43
N HIS A 37 0.98 16.91 7.57
CA HIS A 37 1.78 15.98 6.75
C HIS A 37 2.71 15.10 7.62
N GLU A 38 2.20 14.61 8.74
CA GLU A 38 2.94 13.82 9.71
C GLU A 38 2.52 12.36 9.71
N TYR A 39 3.50 11.48 9.91
CA TYR A 39 3.29 10.04 10.02
C TYR A 39 2.53 9.70 11.31
N PRO A 40 1.48 8.88 11.29
CA PRO A 40 0.63 8.60 12.45
C PRO A 40 1.27 7.57 13.40
N ILE A 41 2.47 7.86 13.87
CA ILE A 41 3.35 6.96 14.64
C ILE A 41 2.67 6.34 15.87
N LYS A 42 1.82 7.12 16.59
CA LYS A 42 1.11 6.63 17.76
C LYS A 42 0.18 5.47 17.39
N TRP A 43 -0.62 5.65 16.35
CA TRP A 43 -1.56 4.63 15.89
C TRP A 43 -0.85 3.40 15.34
N VAL A 44 0.20 3.58 14.53
CA VAL A 44 0.97 2.44 13.99
C VAL A 44 1.63 1.65 15.11
N LYS A 45 2.11 2.31 16.17
CA LYS A 45 2.68 1.64 17.32
C LYS A 45 1.65 0.79 18.07
N GLU A 46 0.43 1.28 18.27
CA GLU A 46 -0.63 0.50 18.91
C GLU A 46 -1.09 -0.68 18.04
N LEU A 47 -1.08 -0.54 16.71
CA LEU A 47 -1.29 -1.68 15.80
C LEU A 47 -0.15 -2.71 15.90
N ALA A 48 1.09 -2.25 16.05
CA ALA A 48 2.22 -3.14 16.25
C ALA A 48 2.14 -3.92 17.57
N GLU A 49 1.59 -3.33 18.63
CA GLU A 49 1.31 -4.02 19.90
C GLU A 49 0.27 -5.15 19.74
N LEU A 50 -0.64 -5.03 18.76
CA LEU A 50 -1.55 -6.11 18.36
C LEU A 50 -0.92 -7.10 17.35
N GLY A 51 0.33 -6.88 16.93
CA GLY A 51 1.04 -7.70 15.96
C GLY A 51 0.63 -7.48 14.51
N VAL A 52 -0.12 -6.43 14.19
CA VAL A 52 -0.57 -6.14 12.81
C VAL A 52 0.63 -5.82 11.89
N ASP A 53 1.67 -5.17 12.39
CA ASP A 53 2.87 -4.79 11.62
C ASP A 53 3.75 -5.99 11.22
N THR A 54 3.53 -7.16 11.83
CA THR A 54 4.29 -8.39 11.58
C THR A 54 3.40 -9.60 11.28
N MET A 55 2.09 -9.40 11.10
CA MET A 55 1.12 -10.49 11.01
C MET A 55 1.43 -11.52 9.91
N LEU A 56 2.01 -11.10 8.79
CA LEU A 56 2.38 -11.97 7.66
C LEU A 56 3.74 -12.68 7.86
N LEU A 57 4.51 -12.31 8.88
CA LEU A 57 5.76 -13.00 9.16
C LEU A 57 5.50 -14.36 9.78
N PRO A 58 6.36 -15.37 9.51
CA PRO A 58 6.36 -16.63 10.24
C PRO A 58 6.60 -16.42 11.74
N GLU A 59 6.10 -17.32 12.57
CA GLU A 59 6.26 -17.27 14.04
C GLU A 59 7.72 -17.23 14.47
N GLU A 60 8.61 -17.96 13.77
CA GLU A 60 10.06 -17.97 14.03
C GLU A 60 10.72 -16.61 13.85
N HIS A 61 10.10 -15.71 13.08
CA HIS A 61 10.51 -14.32 12.91
C HIS A 61 9.68 -13.34 13.75
N GLY A 62 8.87 -13.84 14.69
CA GLY A 62 8.05 -13.05 15.61
C GLY A 62 6.79 -12.47 14.98
N GLY A 63 6.27 -13.12 13.96
CA GLY A 63 4.96 -12.85 13.34
C GLY A 63 3.89 -13.84 13.80
N MET A 64 2.79 -13.88 13.06
CA MET A 64 1.63 -14.73 13.32
C MET A 64 1.37 -15.75 12.20
N ASP A 65 2.16 -15.75 11.15
CA ASP A 65 1.92 -16.54 9.92
C ASP A 65 0.47 -16.40 9.41
N ALA A 66 -0.07 -15.18 9.53
CA ALA A 66 -1.47 -14.91 9.20
C ALA A 66 -1.72 -15.05 7.69
N SER A 67 -2.88 -15.60 7.35
CA SER A 67 -3.29 -15.76 5.96
C SER A 67 -3.61 -14.41 5.28
N TRP A 68 -3.58 -14.37 3.96
CA TRP A 68 -4.00 -13.21 3.17
C TRP A 68 -5.49 -12.89 3.37
N VAL A 69 -6.32 -13.89 3.64
CA VAL A 69 -7.73 -13.69 4.03
C VAL A 69 -7.81 -12.97 5.37
N THR A 70 -6.96 -13.32 6.34
CA THR A 70 -6.89 -12.60 7.63
C THR A 70 -6.48 -11.15 7.41
N LEU A 71 -5.45 -10.90 6.61
CA LEU A 71 -5.04 -9.53 6.27
C LEU A 71 -6.19 -8.75 5.61
N ALA A 72 -6.91 -9.34 4.65
CA ALA A 72 -8.04 -8.68 4.00
C ALA A 72 -9.13 -8.28 5.01
N ALA A 73 -9.43 -9.15 5.99
CA ALA A 73 -10.41 -8.87 7.03
C ALA A 73 -9.97 -7.74 7.98
N ILE A 74 -8.70 -7.72 8.36
CA ILE A 74 -8.12 -6.63 9.17
C ILE A 74 -8.14 -5.31 8.41
N TRP A 75 -7.78 -5.31 7.11
CA TRP A 75 -7.84 -4.10 6.27
C TRP A 75 -9.25 -3.60 6.01
N GLU A 76 -10.23 -4.52 5.87
CA GLU A 76 -11.65 -4.15 5.81
C GLU A 76 -12.07 -3.42 7.09
N GLU A 77 -11.72 -3.94 8.26
CA GLU A 77 -12.10 -3.33 9.54
C GLU A 77 -11.42 -1.99 9.77
N LEU A 78 -10.10 -1.92 9.59
CA LEU A 78 -9.34 -0.66 9.69
C LEU A 78 -9.86 0.41 8.73
N GLY A 79 -10.10 0.02 7.47
CA GLY A 79 -10.62 0.93 6.46
C GLY A 79 -12.02 1.43 6.79
N ARG A 80 -12.92 0.58 7.29
CA ARG A 80 -14.26 0.97 7.77
C ARG A 80 -14.22 1.96 8.91
N CYS A 81 -13.18 1.93 9.73
CA CYS A 81 -12.92 2.94 10.76
C CYS A 81 -12.28 4.23 10.20
N GLY A 82 -11.95 4.29 8.92
CA GLY A 82 -11.33 5.44 8.26
C GLY A 82 -9.83 5.56 8.48
N ALA A 83 -9.18 4.47 8.88
CA ALA A 83 -7.76 4.44 9.15
C ALA A 83 -6.91 4.55 7.87
N PRO A 84 -5.73 5.23 7.93
CA PRO A 84 -4.83 5.41 6.79
C PRO A 84 -3.96 4.16 6.57
N THR A 85 -4.56 3.02 6.19
CA THR A 85 -3.87 1.74 6.04
C THR A 85 -2.72 1.77 5.02
N TYR A 86 -2.67 2.76 4.14
CA TYR A 86 -1.57 2.95 3.20
C TYR A 86 -0.19 3.17 3.87
N VAL A 87 -0.15 3.63 5.11
CA VAL A 87 1.12 3.76 5.86
C VAL A 87 1.72 2.40 6.24
N LEU A 88 1.01 1.30 5.97
CA LEU A 88 1.44 -0.08 6.25
C LEU A 88 1.79 -0.85 4.96
N TYR A 89 1.98 -0.19 3.83
CA TYR A 89 2.28 -0.84 2.54
C TYR A 89 3.60 -1.62 2.48
N GLN A 90 4.47 -1.50 3.48
CA GLN A 90 5.69 -2.30 3.61
C GLN A 90 5.43 -3.80 3.93
N LEU A 91 4.27 -4.13 4.52
CA LEU A 91 3.98 -5.47 5.06
C LEU A 91 4.14 -6.61 4.04
N PRO A 92 3.60 -6.51 2.81
CA PRO A 92 3.72 -7.61 1.85
C PRO A 92 5.16 -7.90 1.44
N GLY A 93 6.05 -6.93 1.55
CA GLY A 93 7.45 -7.08 1.17
C GLY A 93 8.29 -7.88 2.15
N PHE A 94 7.79 -8.22 3.34
CA PHE A 94 8.56 -9.02 4.30
C PHE A 94 8.88 -10.42 3.79
N SER A 95 8.00 -11.05 3.05
CA SER A 95 8.29 -12.33 2.38
C SER A 95 9.48 -12.23 1.43
N THR A 96 9.61 -11.09 0.74
CA THR A 96 10.73 -10.79 -0.15
C THR A 96 12.02 -10.56 0.65
N ILE A 97 11.93 -9.87 1.79
CA ILE A 97 13.07 -9.68 2.70
C ILE A 97 13.59 -11.03 3.21
N LEU A 98 12.71 -11.91 3.67
CA LEU A 98 13.08 -13.23 4.16
C LEU A 98 13.67 -14.12 3.05
N LYS A 99 13.16 -14.00 1.83
CA LYS A 99 13.61 -14.82 0.69
C LYS A 99 14.95 -14.39 0.10
N TYR A 100 15.24 -13.09 0.06
CA TYR A 100 16.36 -12.52 -0.69
C TYR A 100 17.39 -11.80 0.17
N GLY A 101 17.03 -11.36 1.37
CA GLY A 101 17.92 -10.69 2.30
C GLY A 101 18.96 -11.65 2.92
N SER A 102 20.17 -11.14 3.15
CA SER A 102 21.11 -11.83 4.03
C SER A 102 20.64 -11.77 5.48
N GLN A 103 21.11 -12.68 6.35
CA GLN A 103 20.72 -12.66 7.75
C GLN A 103 21.02 -11.30 8.42
N GLU A 104 22.16 -10.67 8.09
CA GLU A 104 22.51 -9.32 8.59
C GLU A 104 21.47 -8.28 8.15
N GLN A 105 20.98 -8.33 6.92
CA GLN A 105 19.96 -7.40 6.39
C GLN A 105 18.61 -7.65 7.06
N ILE A 106 18.20 -8.90 7.22
CA ILE A 106 16.97 -9.30 7.91
C ILE A 106 16.99 -8.78 9.36
N ASP A 107 18.07 -9.03 10.09
CA ASP A 107 18.22 -8.61 11.50
C ASP A 107 18.15 -7.08 11.65
N LYS A 108 18.78 -6.34 10.72
CA LYS A 108 18.73 -4.86 10.69
C LYS A 108 17.32 -4.33 10.48
N ILE A 109 16.57 -4.90 9.53
CA ILE A 109 15.19 -4.49 9.25
C ILE A 109 14.30 -4.81 10.45
N PHE A 110 14.38 -6.04 10.97
CA PHE A 110 13.48 -6.50 12.03
C PHE A 110 13.83 -5.95 13.42
N ALA A 111 14.97 -5.27 13.59
CA ALA A 111 15.26 -4.50 14.81
C ALA A 111 14.25 -3.36 15.04
N PHE A 112 13.50 -2.94 14.03
CA PHE A 112 12.48 -1.89 14.13
C PHE A 112 11.05 -2.42 14.36
N ARG A 113 10.85 -3.73 14.49
CA ARG A 113 9.54 -4.33 14.81
C ARG A 113 8.97 -3.75 16.10
N GLY A 114 7.65 -3.55 16.15
CA GLY A 114 6.96 -3.05 17.33
C GLY A 114 7.24 -1.58 17.68
N THR A 115 8.11 -0.89 16.93
CA THR A 115 8.44 0.51 17.20
C THR A 115 7.46 1.50 16.60
N GLY A 116 6.59 1.05 15.69
CA GLY A 116 5.72 1.88 14.87
C GLY A 116 6.44 2.63 13.75
N LYS A 117 7.75 2.41 13.57
CA LYS A 117 8.52 3.01 12.47
C LYS A 117 8.41 2.15 11.22
N GLN A 118 8.55 2.78 10.07
CA GLN A 118 8.79 2.06 8.83
C GLN A 118 10.10 1.29 8.93
N MET A 119 10.10 0.02 8.56
CA MET A 119 11.27 -0.85 8.72
C MET A 119 12.17 -0.81 7.48
N TRP A 120 11.56 -0.75 6.31
CA TRP A 120 12.26 -0.73 5.02
C TRP A 120 11.35 -0.22 3.90
N ASN A 121 11.93 0.05 2.72
CA ASN A 121 11.16 0.35 1.51
C ASN A 121 11.96 0.03 0.24
N SER A 122 11.29 0.02 -0.91
CA SER A 122 11.90 -0.13 -2.25
C SER A 122 11.97 1.20 -2.99
N ALA A 123 13.07 1.44 -3.72
CA ALA A 123 13.28 2.61 -4.56
C ALA A 123 13.55 2.20 -6.01
N ILE A 124 12.52 2.30 -6.85
CA ILE A 124 12.55 1.86 -8.23
C ILE A 124 12.39 3.05 -9.17
N THR A 125 11.28 3.78 -9.06
CA THR A 125 10.87 4.86 -9.97
C THR A 125 11.89 5.99 -10.05
N GLU A 126 12.08 6.53 -11.27
CA GLU A 126 12.93 7.69 -11.55
C GLU A 126 12.14 8.77 -12.31
N PRO A 127 12.62 10.03 -12.38
CA PRO A 127 11.94 11.08 -13.13
C PRO A 127 11.66 10.73 -14.60
N GLY A 128 12.50 9.90 -15.23
CA GLY A 128 12.38 9.45 -16.60
C GLY A 128 11.91 8.00 -16.78
N ALA A 129 11.63 7.26 -15.69
CA ALA A 129 11.32 5.83 -15.73
C ALA A 129 10.30 5.46 -14.64
N GLY A 130 9.03 5.53 -15.00
CA GLY A 130 7.92 5.04 -14.16
C GLY A 130 7.46 3.66 -14.63
N SER A 131 6.48 3.61 -15.54
CA SER A 131 5.97 2.35 -16.11
C SER A 131 7.02 1.58 -16.93
N ASP A 132 7.95 2.30 -17.57
CA ASP A 132 9.10 1.71 -18.26
C ASP A 132 10.31 1.56 -17.31
N VAL A 133 10.19 0.60 -16.39
CA VAL A 133 11.25 0.27 -15.41
C VAL A 133 12.57 -0.11 -16.10
N GLY A 134 12.52 -0.64 -17.32
CA GLY A 134 13.73 -1.00 -18.08
C GLY A 134 14.59 0.19 -18.50
N SER A 135 14.07 1.42 -18.46
CA SER A 135 14.78 2.65 -18.83
C SER A 135 15.47 3.37 -17.65
N LEU A 136 15.58 2.74 -16.48
CA LEU A 136 16.25 3.27 -15.29
C LEU A 136 17.67 3.73 -15.59
N LYS A 137 18.07 4.87 -15.01
CA LYS A 137 19.38 5.51 -15.17
C LYS A 137 20.26 5.49 -13.93
N THR A 138 19.70 5.26 -12.73
CA THR A 138 20.49 5.06 -11.51
C THR A 138 21.44 3.90 -11.73
N THR A 139 22.72 4.11 -11.45
CA THR A 139 23.79 3.15 -11.72
C THR A 139 24.54 2.78 -10.46
N TYR A 140 25.11 1.57 -10.47
CA TYR A 140 26.21 1.23 -9.58
C TYR A 140 27.47 0.95 -10.38
N THR A 141 28.63 1.25 -9.78
CA THR A 141 29.96 1.02 -10.37
C THR A 141 30.81 0.29 -9.35
N LYS A 142 31.41 -0.84 -9.73
CA LYS A 142 32.40 -1.55 -8.90
C LYS A 142 33.78 -0.98 -9.15
N LYS A 143 34.45 -0.55 -8.08
CA LYS A 143 35.82 0.01 -8.16
C LYS A 143 36.55 -0.25 -6.86
N ASP A 144 37.79 -0.80 -6.95
CA ASP A 144 38.71 -0.99 -5.82
C ASP A 144 38.08 -1.80 -4.64
N GLY A 145 37.25 -2.82 -4.97
CA GLY A 145 36.57 -3.67 -3.98
C GLY A 145 35.37 -3.03 -3.30
N LYS A 146 34.95 -1.85 -3.76
CA LYS A 146 33.78 -1.11 -3.29
C LYS A 146 32.74 -0.94 -4.41
N VAL A 147 31.55 -0.58 -4.04
CA VAL A 147 30.45 -0.24 -4.94
C VAL A 147 30.02 1.19 -4.72
N TYR A 148 29.86 1.94 -5.78
CA TYR A 148 29.42 3.35 -5.74
C TYR A 148 28.07 3.47 -6.44
N LEU A 149 27.03 3.90 -5.68
CA LEU A 149 25.68 4.11 -6.19
C LEU A 149 25.51 5.58 -6.58
N ASN A 150 25.02 5.83 -7.79
CA ASN A 150 24.78 7.15 -8.35
C ASN A 150 23.46 7.22 -9.08
N GLY A 151 22.68 8.28 -8.85
CA GLY A 151 21.43 8.51 -9.59
C GLY A 151 20.37 9.22 -8.77
N GLN A 152 19.15 9.15 -9.25
CA GLN A 152 18.00 9.80 -8.64
C GLN A 152 16.78 8.91 -8.70
N LYS A 153 16.09 8.77 -7.57
CA LYS A 153 14.79 8.12 -7.47
C LYS A 153 13.73 9.15 -7.11
N CYS A 154 12.49 8.94 -7.56
CA CYS A 154 11.38 9.84 -7.24
C CYS A 154 10.12 9.07 -6.89
N PHE A 155 9.21 9.77 -6.20
CA PHE A 155 7.96 9.20 -5.69
C PHE A 155 8.17 8.02 -4.74
N ILE A 156 9.23 8.09 -3.91
CA ILE A 156 9.55 7.01 -2.98
C ILE A 156 8.81 7.24 -1.67
N THR A 157 7.75 6.48 -1.47
CA THR A 157 6.88 6.54 -0.30
C THR A 157 7.65 6.13 0.95
N SER A 158 7.30 6.65 2.13
CA SER A 158 7.91 6.37 3.45
C SER A 158 9.41 6.66 3.58
N SER A 159 10.09 7.16 2.55
CA SER A 159 11.56 7.26 2.50
C SER A 159 12.15 8.22 3.53
N ALA A 160 11.38 9.19 4.07
CA ALA A 160 11.86 10.05 5.16
C ALA A 160 11.80 9.37 6.54
N HIS A 161 11.10 8.26 6.67
CA HIS A 161 10.88 7.56 7.95
C HIS A 161 11.55 6.18 8.00
N THR A 162 12.09 5.72 6.88
CA THR A 162 12.67 4.39 6.68
C THR A 162 14.17 4.43 6.91
N PRO A 163 14.72 3.56 7.80
CA PRO A 163 16.17 3.49 8.04
C PRO A 163 16.92 2.79 6.89
N TYR A 164 16.26 1.87 6.20
CA TYR A 164 16.85 1.09 5.12
C TYR A 164 15.96 1.11 3.87
N ILE A 165 16.62 1.15 2.71
CA ILE A 165 15.92 1.14 1.44
C ILE A 165 16.60 0.16 0.46
N VAL A 166 15.81 -0.56 -0.32
CA VAL A 166 16.31 -1.43 -1.39
C VAL A 166 16.24 -0.66 -2.70
N VAL A 167 17.39 -0.33 -3.27
CA VAL A 167 17.51 0.53 -4.45
C VAL A 167 17.83 -0.29 -5.68
N MET A 168 16.95 -0.27 -6.69
CA MET A 168 17.24 -0.84 -8.00
C MET A 168 18.17 0.07 -8.80
N ALA A 169 19.32 -0.47 -9.22
CA ALA A 169 20.30 0.23 -10.02
C ALA A 169 20.85 -0.64 -11.16
N ARG A 170 21.28 0.03 -12.23
CA ARG A 170 21.88 -0.59 -13.41
C ARG A 170 23.40 -0.66 -13.25
N ASP A 171 24.01 -1.77 -13.72
CA ASP A 171 25.46 -1.87 -13.83
C ASP A 171 25.99 -0.88 -14.88
N SER A 172 26.83 0.07 -14.44
CA SER A 172 27.44 1.09 -15.30
C SER A 172 28.53 0.52 -16.23
N GLN A 173 29.08 -0.65 -15.90
CA GLN A 173 30.19 -1.29 -16.59
C GLN A 173 29.71 -2.33 -17.61
N SER A 174 28.40 -2.62 -17.65
CA SER A 174 27.79 -3.58 -18.57
C SER A 174 27.19 -2.90 -19.79
N GLU A 175 27.48 -3.40 -20.98
CA GLU A 175 26.82 -2.97 -22.23
C GLU A 175 25.32 -3.36 -22.24
N LYS A 176 24.98 -4.50 -21.64
CA LYS A 176 23.58 -4.94 -21.51
C LYS A 176 22.98 -4.36 -20.23
N PRO A 177 21.69 -4.03 -20.21
CA PRO A 177 21.03 -3.55 -19.01
C PRO A 177 20.91 -4.67 -17.98
N ILE A 178 21.85 -4.70 -17.02
CA ILE A 178 21.83 -5.59 -15.86
C ILE A 178 21.37 -4.78 -14.66
N PHE A 179 20.27 -5.20 -14.05
CA PHE A 179 19.68 -4.52 -12.87
C PHE A 179 19.92 -5.36 -11.62
N THR A 180 20.49 -4.71 -10.63
CA THR A 180 20.77 -5.27 -9.29
C THR A 180 20.11 -4.39 -8.24
N GLU A 181 19.67 -4.99 -7.16
CA GLU A 181 19.14 -4.28 -6.03
C GLU A 181 20.16 -4.21 -4.91
N TRP A 182 20.18 -3.04 -4.26
CA TRP A 182 21.15 -2.69 -3.24
C TRP A 182 20.44 -2.34 -1.95
N PHE A 183 20.81 -2.99 -0.85
CA PHE A 183 20.38 -2.64 0.49
C PHE A 183 21.18 -1.42 0.97
N VAL A 184 20.51 -0.30 1.16
CA VAL A 184 21.14 0.98 1.45
C VAL A 184 20.68 1.47 2.82
N ASP A 185 21.66 1.74 3.70
CA ASP A 185 21.45 2.48 4.94
C ASP A 185 21.29 3.96 4.61
N MET A 186 20.13 4.53 4.95
CA MET A 186 19.77 5.91 4.62
C MET A 186 20.57 6.97 5.39
N SER A 187 21.39 6.58 6.37
CA SER A 187 22.31 7.46 7.08
C SER A 187 23.64 7.66 6.36
N LYS A 188 23.91 6.91 5.27
CA LYS A 188 25.16 7.01 4.52
C LYS A 188 25.37 8.40 3.90
N PRO A 189 26.62 8.90 3.85
CA PRO A 189 26.96 10.12 3.11
C PRO A 189 26.60 10.01 1.63
N GLY A 190 26.27 11.14 1.00
CA GLY A 190 25.92 11.21 -0.42
C GLY A 190 24.44 10.98 -0.70
N ILE A 191 23.61 10.75 0.32
CA ILE A 191 22.15 10.61 0.17
C ILE A 191 21.48 11.94 0.51
N LYS A 192 20.65 12.45 -0.41
CA LYS A 192 19.83 13.64 -0.19
C LYS A 192 18.37 13.32 -0.45
N LEU A 193 17.54 13.61 0.53
CA LEU A 193 16.07 13.49 0.45
C LEU A 193 15.44 14.87 0.22
N THR A 194 14.45 14.92 -0.68
CA THR A 194 13.63 16.11 -0.89
C THR A 194 12.15 15.68 -0.84
N PRO A 195 11.40 16.05 0.23
CA PRO A 195 9.99 15.73 0.33
C PRO A 195 9.19 16.37 -0.81
N LEU A 196 8.18 15.63 -1.31
CA LEU A 196 7.24 16.09 -2.32
C LEU A 196 5.91 16.46 -1.65
N ASP A 197 5.34 17.58 -2.05
CA ASP A 197 3.96 17.94 -1.69
C ASP A 197 2.99 17.10 -2.54
N LYS A 198 2.03 16.43 -1.86
CA LYS A 198 1.13 15.46 -2.48
C LYS A 198 -0.32 15.91 -2.35
N LEU A 199 -1.14 15.54 -3.33
CA LEU A 199 -2.59 15.71 -3.26
C LEU A 199 -3.19 14.92 -2.09
N GLY A 200 -2.82 13.66 -1.94
CA GLY A 200 -3.32 12.71 -0.94
C GLY A 200 -2.21 11.85 -0.33
N LEU A 201 -2.57 10.88 0.52
CA LEU A 201 -1.66 10.04 1.30
C LEU A 201 -0.69 10.89 2.13
N ARG A 202 -1.17 12.00 2.68
CA ARG A 202 -0.34 13.04 3.31
C ARG A 202 0.29 12.59 4.62
N MET A 203 -0.30 11.60 5.28
CA MET A 203 0.24 11.04 6.53
C MET A 203 1.44 10.13 6.34
N ASP A 204 1.92 9.95 5.11
CA ASP A 204 3.20 9.31 4.85
C ASP A 204 4.09 10.21 4.00
N SER A 205 5.40 10.09 4.13
CA SER A 205 6.33 10.84 3.30
C SER A 205 6.36 10.27 1.88
N CYS A 206 6.75 11.12 0.93
CA CYS A 206 7.10 10.70 -0.41
C CYS A 206 8.21 11.62 -0.91
N CYS A 207 9.38 11.09 -1.23
CA CYS A 207 10.53 11.92 -1.54
C CYS A 207 11.11 11.65 -2.92
N GLU A 208 11.82 12.65 -3.42
CA GLU A 208 12.96 12.43 -4.30
C GLU A 208 14.17 12.05 -3.48
N ILE A 209 15.00 11.12 -4.00
CA ILE A 209 16.23 10.68 -3.38
C ILE A 209 17.35 10.81 -4.42
N VAL A 210 18.38 11.59 -4.09
CA VAL A 210 19.60 11.67 -4.89
C VAL A 210 20.69 10.87 -4.20
N PHE A 211 21.36 10.02 -4.97
CA PHE A 211 22.54 9.27 -4.57
C PHE A 211 23.75 9.83 -5.30
N ASP A 212 24.70 10.38 -4.56
CA ASP A 212 25.95 10.94 -5.09
C ASP A 212 27.15 10.20 -4.47
N ASN A 213 27.72 9.29 -5.25
CA ASN A 213 28.83 8.43 -4.87
C ASN A 213 28.62 7.74 -3.51
N VAL A 214 27.43 7.21 -3.27
CA VAL A 214 27.12 6.48 -2.04
C VAL A 214 27.92 5.19 -2.01
N GLU A 215 28.81 5.08 -1.04
CA GLU A 215 29.70 3.92 -0.92
C GLU A 215 28.96 2.74 -0.29
N LEU A 216 28.96 1.62 -0.98
CA LEU A 216 28.40 0.34 -0.59
C LEU A 216 29.49 -0.74 -0.63
N GLU A 217 29.23 -1.86 0.01
CA GLU A 217 30.05 -3.05 -0.07
C GLU A 217 29.38 -4.11 -0.94
N GLU A 218 30.13 -5.12 -1.40
CA GLU A 218 29.51 -6.22 -2.17
C GLU A 218 28.45 -6.99 -1.37
N LYS A 219 28.59 -7.06 -0.05
CA LYS A 219 27.59 -7.69 0.84
C LYS A 219 26.26 -6.91 0.94
N ASP A 220 26.26 -5.63 0.52
CA ASP A 220 25.05 -4.81 0.49
C ASP A 220 24.16 -5.14 -0.73
N VAL A 221 24.53 -6.11 -1.58
CA VAL A 221 23.63 -6.62 -2.60
C VAL A 221 22.40 -7.24 -1.92
N PHE A 222 21.21 -6.93 -2.47
CA PHE A 222 19.97 -7.53 -2.02
C PHE A 222 19.55 -8.62 -3.02
N GLY A 223 19.56 -9.87 -2.60
CA GLY A 223 19.44 -11.03 -3.48
C GLY A 223 20.68 -11.25 -4.34
N ASP A 224 20.46 -11.55 -5.62
CA ASP A 224 21.51 -11.88 -6.58
C ASP A 224 21.81 -10.75 -7.56
N TYR A 225 23.06 -10.63 -7.97
CA TYR A 225 23.45 -9.72 -9.05
C TYR A 225 22.66 -10.01 -10.33
N GLY A 226 22.11 -8.96 -10.93
CA GLY A 226 21.39 -9.04 -12.19
C GLY A 226 19.96 -9.57 -12.09
N ASN A 227 19.46 -9.90 -10.91
CA ASN A 227 18.13 -10.47 -10.73
C ASN A 227 17.08 -9.46 -10.23
N GLY A 228 17.44 -8.19 -10.06
CA GLY A 228 16.54 -7.17 -9.46
C GLY A 228 15.19 -7.05 -10.17
N PHE A 229 15.16 -7.16 -11.49
CA PHE A 229 13.92 -7.03 -12.26
C PHE A 229 12.89 -8.15 -11.97
N ASN A 230 13.36 -9.38 -11.72
CA ASN A 230 12.46 -10.51 -11.43
C ASN A 230 11.90 -10.42 -10.02
N ARG A 231 12.74 -10.01 -9.06
CA ARG A 231 12.31 -9.83 -7.67
C ARG A 231 11.18 -8.80 -7.54
N VAL A 232 11.35 -7.63 -8.16
CA VAL A 232 10.33 -6.56 -8.13
C VAL A 232 8.98 -7.02 -8.66
N LYS A 233 8.93 -7.93 -9.64
CA LYS A 233 7.65 -8.47 -10.13
C LYS A 233 6.91 -9.29 -9.09
N GLU A 234 7.63 -10.03 -8.24
CA GLU A 234 7.01 -10.83 -7.16
C GLU A 234 6.38 -9.91 -6.11
N GLU A 235 7.04 -8.81 -5.77
CA GLU A 235 6.53 -7.83 -4.80
C GLU A 235 5.26 -7.12 -5.29
N PHE A 236 5.19 -6.80 -6.58
CA PHE A 236 4.06 -6.06 -7.14
C PHE A 236 2.71 -6.75 -6.99
N ASP A 237 2.63 -8.07 -6.99
CA ASP A 237 1.34 -8.77 -6.86
C ASP A 237 0.74 -8.58 -5.46
N ALA A 238 1.57 -8.64 -4.44
CA ALA A 238 1.17 -8.40 -3.05
C ALA A 238 0.88 -6.92 -2.78
N GLU A 239 1.67 -5.99 -3.34
CA GLU A 239 1.41 -4.55 -3.27
C GLU A 239 0.06 -4.18 -3.90
N ARG A 240 -0.23 -4.67 -5.11
CA ARG A 240 -1.53 -4.45 -5.79
C ARG A 240 -2.70 -4.93 -4.96
N PHE A 241 -2.56 -6.10 -4.36
CA PHE A 241 -3.58 -6.66 -3.49
C PHE A 241 -3.83 -5.76 -2.27
N LEU A 242 -2.78 -5.29 -1.61
CA LEU A 242 -2.90 -4.42 -0.44
C LEU A 242 -3.56 -3.08 -0.76
N VAL A 243 -3.19 -2.48 -1.90
CA VAL A 243 -3.87 -1.28 -2.42
C VAL A 243 -5.36 -1.53 -2.62
N ALA A 244 -5.75 -2.69 -3.17
CA ALA A 244 -7.16 -3.04 -3.36
C ALA A 244 -7.91 -3.17 -2.01
N CYS A 245 -7.30 -3.80 -1.00
CA CYS A 245 -7.88 -3.91 0.34
C CYS A 245 -8.09 -2.53 0.98
N THR A 246 -7.08 -1.64 0.92
CA THR A 246 -7.17 -0.26 1.41
C THR A 246 -8.34 0.49 0.74
N ASN A 247 -8.42 0.41 -0.58
CA ASN A 247 -9.47 1.09 -1.35
C ASN A 247 -10.87 0.60 -0.98
N TYR A 248 -11.04 -0.71 -0.85
CA TYR A 248 -12.33 -1.30 -0.47
C TYR A 248 -12.76 -0.83 0.93
N GLY A 249 -11.90 -0.92 1.93
CA GLY A 249 -12.22 -0.54 3.31
C GLY A 249 -12.58 0.94 3.45
N ILE A 250 -11.79 1.84 2.84
CA ILE A 250 -12.03 3.28 2.84
C ILE A 250 -13.34 3.65 2.12
N ALA A 251 -13.62 3.02 0.97
CA ALA A 251 -14.89 3.24 0.26
C ALA A 251 -16.10 2.80 1.09
N TYR A 252 -15.96 1.71 1.84
CA TYR A 252 -17.01 1.24 2.75
C TYR A 252 -17.28 2.24 3.87
N CYS A 253 -16.24 2.82 4.47
CA CYS A 253 -16.34 3.89 5.45
C CYS A 253 -17.12 5.11 4.91
N ALA A 254 -16.76 5.58 3.72
CA ALA A 254 -17.43 6.71 3.08
C ALA A 254 -18.91 6.42 2.80
N PHE A 255 -19.23 5.21 2.38
CA PHE A 255 -20.61 4.74 2.17
C PHE A 255 -21.41 4.77 3.48
N GLU A 256 -20.87 4.27 4.60
CA GLU A 256 -21.53 4.27 5.89
C GLU A 256 -21.79 5.71 6.40
N ASP A 257 -20.79 6.60 6.25
CA ASP A 257 -20.94 8.01 6.62
C ASP A 257 -22.05 8.69 5.82
N ALA A 258 -22.06 8.51 4.51
CA ALA A 258 -23.10 9.04 3.64
C ALA A 258 -24.48 8.47 3.98
N ALA A 259 -24.58 7.15 4.31
CA ALA A 259 -25.83 6.51 4.67
C ALA A 259 -26.41 7.04 5.99
N LYS A 260 -25.54 7.21 7.01
CA LYS A 260 -25.95 7.81 8.28
C LYS A 260 -26.45 9.23 8.07
N TYR A 261 -25.74 10.03 7.31
CA TYR A 261 -26.14 11.41 6.99
C TYR A 261 -27.46 11.45 6.20
N ALA A 262 -27.63 10.62 5.18
CA ALA A 262 -28.84 10.59 4.35
C ALA A 262 -30.11 10.26 5.16
N ASN A 263 -29.98 9.44 6.21
CA ASN A 263 -31.10 9.10 7.11
C ASN A 263 -31.38 10.15 8.20
N GLN A 264 -30.49 11.13 8.37
CA GLN A 264 -30.63 12.19 9.38
C GLN A 264 -30.95 13.55 8.77
N ARG A 265 -30.40 13.86 7.61
CA ARG A 265 -30.56 15.15 6.94
C ARG A 265 -31.98 15.30 6.38
N VAL A 266 -32.70 16.32 6.87
CA VAL A 266 -34.04 16.63 6.39
C VAL A 266 -34.00 17.79 5.37
N GLN A 267 -34.62 17.60 4.23
CA GLN A 267 -34.89 18.60 3.20
C GLN A 267 -36.32 18.38 2.65
N PHE A 268 -37.00 19.43 2.27
CA PHE A 268 -38.38 19.38 1.76
C PHE A 268 -39.36 18.58 2.66
N GLY A 269 -39.12 18.61 3.98
CA GLY A 269 -39.99 17.98 4.98
C GLY A 269 -39.70 16.51 5.29
N GLU A 270 -38.77 15.86 4.62
CA GLU A 270 -38.40 14.47 4.87
C GLU A 270 -36.88 14.22 4.76
N THR A 271 -36.41 13.05 5.24
CA THR A 271 -34.99 12.70 5.13
C THR A 271 -34.61 12.50 3.66
N ILE A 272 -33.40 13.00 3.29
CA ILE A 272 -32.92 12.91 1.89
C ILE A 272 -32.78 11.47 1.42
N GLY A 273 -32.58 10.50 2.32
CA GLY A 273 -32.54 9.06 2.00
C GLY A 273 -33.85 8.50 1.43
N ARG A 274 -34.96 9.23 1.53
CA ARG A 274 -36.22 8.88 0.90
C ARG A 274 -36.36 9.32 -0.55
N THR A 275 -35.46 10.16 -1.04
CA THR A 275 -35.50 10.63 -2.44
C THR A 275 -34.89 9.61 -3.38
N GLN A 276 -35.53 9.39 -4.54
CA GLN A 276 -35.14 8.36 -5.51
C GLN A 276 -33.71 8.53 -6.02
N LEU A 277 -33.26 9.78 -6.30
CA LEU A 277 -31.92 10.06 -6.80
C LEU A 277 -30.81 9.78 -5.75
N ILE A 278 -31.14 9.87 -4.46
CA ILE A 278 -30.22 9.45 -3.40
C ILE A 278 -30.20 7.93 -3.27
N GLN A 279 -31.36 7.29 -3.33
CA GLN A 279 -31.46 5.82 -3.31
C GLN A 279 -30.72 5.16 -4.50
N GLU A 280 -30.77 5.76 -5.69
CA GLU A 280 -30.01 5.32 -6.85
C GLU A 280 -28.51 5.34 -6.57
N LYS A 281 -27.96 6.42 -5.99
CA LYS A 281 -26.55 6.49 -5.60
C LYS A 281 -26.17 5.36 -4.64
N PHE A 282 -26.96 5.13 -3.61
CA PHE A 282 -26.73 4.05 -2.65
C PHE A 282 -26.77 2.66 -3.31
N ALA A 283 -27.68 2.43 -4.24
CA ALA A 283 -27.74 1.18 -4.99
C ALA A 283 -26.44 0.96 -5.81
N HIS A 284 -25.98 1.97 -6.52
CA HIS A 284 -24.73 1.90 -7.27
C HIS A 284 -23.49 1.72 -6.37
N MET A 285 -23.39 2.48 -5.28
CA MET A 285 -22.31 2.31 -4.31
C MET A 285 -22.30 0.91 -3.71
N ALA A 286 -23.44 0.37 -3.31
CA ALA A 286 -23.55 -0.97 -2.73
C ALA A 286 -23.15 -2.07 -3.73
N MET A 287 -23.53 -1.97 -5.01
CA MET A 287 -23.11 -2.92 -6.05
C MET A 287 -21.59 -2.91 -6.24
N ARG A 288 -20.98 -1.71 -6.28
CA ARG A 288 -19.51 -1.57 -6.40
C ARG A 288 -18.78 -2.16 -5.19
N LEU A 289 -19.24 -1.84 -3.98
CA LEU A 289 -18.66 -2.37 -2.73
C LEU A 289 -18.74 -3.90 -2.67
N ASN A 290 -19.87 -4.47 -3.03
CA ASN A 290 -20.08 -5.92 -3.03
C ASN A 290 -19.11 -6.61 -4.03
N ALA A 291 -18.99 -6.07 -5.24
CA ALA A 291 -18.06 -6.61 -6.23
C ALA A 291 -16.58 -6.49 -5.76
N MET A 292 -16.19 -5.34 -5.17
CA MET A 292 -14.85 -5.16 -4.59
C MET A 292 -14.59 -6.19 -3.48
N LYS A 293 -15.53 -6.40 -2.57
CA LYS A 293 -15.41 -7.39 -1.49
C LYS A 293 -15.07 -8.77 -2.04
N TYR A 294 -15.85 -9.27 -2.98
CA TYR A 294 -15.61 -10.61 -3.52
C TYR A 294 -14.31 -10.72 -4.31
N MET A 295 -13.90 -9.68 -5.01
CA MET A 295 -12.60 -9.66 -5.69
C MET A 295 -11.44 -9.70 -4.69
N VAL A 296 -11.49 -8.91 -3.62
CA VAL A 296 -10.47 -8.90 -2.57
C VAL A 296 -10.38 -10.28 -1.92
N TYR A 297 -11.48 -10.83 -1.41
CA TYR A 297 -11.44 -12.11 -0.70
C TYR A 297 -11.11 -13.29 -1.61
N SER A 298 -11.56 -13.28 -2.87
CA SER A 298 -11.19 -14.30 -3.85
C SER A 298 -9.70 -14.26 -4.19
N THR A 299 -9.11 -13.06 -4.31
CA THR A 299 -7.67 -12.89 -4.56
C THR A 299 -6.87 -13.35 -3.34
N ALA A 300 -7.28 -12.93 -2.13
CA ALA A 300 -6.67 -13.37 -0.87
C ALA A 300 -6.64 -14.90 -0.74
N TRP A 301 -7.77 -15.54 -0.98
CA TRP A 301 -7.87 -17.01 -0.94
C TRP A 301 -6.91 -17.68 -1.94
N LYS A 302 -6.79 -17.15 -3.16
CA LYS A 302 -5.84 -17.69 -4.15
C LYS A 302 -4.40 -17.52 -3.70
N MET A 303 -4.07 -16.40 -3.06
CA MET A 303 -2.73 -16.17 -2.48
C MET A 303 -2.44 -17.19 -1.37
N ASP A 304 -3.39 -17.47 -0.49
CA ASP A 304 -3.28 -18.49 0.56
C ASP A 304 -3.08 -19.91 -0.01
N GLN A 305 -3.59 -20.18 -1.21
CA GLN A 305 -3.35 -21.45 -1.91
C GLN A 305 -2.00 -21.48 -2.69
N GLY A 306 -1.19 -20.44 -2.60
CA GLY A 306 0.07 -20.34 -3.35
C GLY A 306 -0.10 -20.28 -4.88
N LEU A 307 -1.28 -19.88 -5.36
CA LEU A 307 -1.54 -19.76 -6.80
C LEU A 307 -0.90 -18.50 -7.39
N ASN A 308 -0.59 -18.54 -8.67
CA ASN A 308 -0.15 -17.34 -9.38
C ASN A 308 -1.33 -16.37 -9.52
N VAL A 309 -1.22 -15.19 -8.95
CA VAL A 309 -2.29 -14.16 -8.88
C VAL A 309 -1.98 -12.91 -9.69
N THR A 310 -0.98 -12.92 -10.59
CA THR A 310 -0.58 -11.72 -11.34
C THR A 310 -1.74 -11.08 -12.12
N GLY A 311 -2.60 -11.89 -12.73
CA GLY A 311 -3.80 -11.38 -13.41
C GLY A 311 -4.87 -10.89 -12.43
N GLU A 312 -5.11 -11.67 -11.38
CA GLU A 312 -6.11 -11.38 -10.35
C GLU A 312 -5.75 -10.14 -9.52
N SER A 313 -4.49 -10.00 -9.11
CA SER A 313 -4.02 -8.82 -8.36
C SER A 313 -4.13 -7.55 -9.19
N ALA A 314 -3.78 -7.61 -10.48
CA ALA A 314 -3.93 -6.49 -11.40
C ALA A 314 -5.42 -6.13 -11.63
N MET A 315 -6.29 -7.12 -11.82
CA MET A 315 -7.73 -6.91 -11.96
C MET A 315 -8.34 -6.32 -10.68
N CYS A 316 -7.98 -6.90 -9.52
CA CYS A 316 -8.47 -6.46 -8.22
C CYS A 316 -8.07 -5.00 -7.94
N LYS A 317 -6.79 -4.66 -8.12
CA LYS A 317 -6.27 -3.30 -7.94
C LYS A 317 -6.97 -2.29 -8.86
N PHE A 318 -7.04 -2.58 -10.14
CA PHE A 318 -7.71 -1.69 -11.11
C PHE A 318 -9.18 -1.47 -10.76
N TYR A 319 -9.90 -2.56 -10.49
CA TYR A 319 -11.33 -2.47 -10.20
C TYR A 319 -11.58 -1.73 -8.88
N CYS A 320 -10.86 -2.06 -7.80
CA CYS A 320 -11.04 -1.44 -6.50
C CYS A 320 -10.67 0.03 -6.53
N ALA A 321 -9.53 0.43 -7.10
CA ALA A 321 -9.10 1.83 -7.13
C ALA A 321 -10.10 2.74 -7.87
N ASN A 322 -10.65 2.27 -9.01
CA ASN A 322 -11.62 3.05 -9.79
C ASN A 322 -12.99 3.11 -9.12
N ASN A 323 -13.49 1.98 -8.59
CA ASN A 323 -14.82 1.93 -7.99
C ASN A 323 -14.86 2.51 -6.58
N ALA A 324 -13.79 2.38 -5.78
CA ALA A 324 -13.68 3.06 -4.51
C ALA A 324 -13.70 4.58 -4.67
N PHE A 325 -12.96 5.10 -5.64
CA PHE A 325 -12.97 6.54 -5.97
C PHE A 325 -14.39 7.00 -6.35
N ALA A 326 -15.12 6.22 -7.17
CA ALA A 326 -16.50 6.54 -7.54
C ALA A 326 -17.46 6.47 -6.34
N VAL A 327 -17.28 5.52 -5.42
CA VAL A 327 -18.09 5.44 -4.18
C VAL A 327 -17.85 6.64 -3.29
N VAL A 328 -16.59 7.05 -3.10
CA VAL A 328 -16.24 8.21 -2.27
C VAL A 328 -16.72 9.51 -2.89
N ASP A 329 -16.68 9.65 -4.22
CA ASP A 329 -17.21 10.81 -4.95
C ASP A 329 -18.74 10.92 -4.78
N ASP A 330 -19.48 9.80 -4.94
CA ASP A 330 -20.91 9.74 -4.67
C ASP A 330 -21.23 10.04 -3.19
N ALA A 331 -20.40 9.58 -2.24
CA ALA A 331 -20.56 9.88 -0.82
C ALA A 331 -20.40 11.39 -0.53
N ILE A 332 -19.40 12.06 -1.12
CA ILE A 332 -19.23 13.52 -1.05
C ILE A 332 -20.48 14.21 -1.60
N GLN A 333 -21.01 13.76 -2.73
CA GLN A 333 -22.20 14.34 -3.33
C GLN A 333 -23.44 14.21 -2.43
N VAL A 334 -23.60 13.09 -1.72
CA VAL A 334 -24.68 12.88 -0.74
C VAL A 334 -24.50 13.81 0.48
N LEU A 335 -23.27 13.97 0.98
CA LEU A 335 -22.93 14.83 2.10
C LEU A 335 -23.08 16.33 1.75
N GLY A 336 -23.00 16.69 0.46
CA GLY A 336 -23.10 18.07 -0.01
C GLY A 336 -21.97 18.93 0.54
N GLY A 337 -22.26 20.16 0.99
CA GLY A 337 -21.26 21.11 1.50
C GLY A 337 -20.41 20.56 2.65
N ILE A 338 -20.95 19.70 3.50
CA ILE A 338 -20.20 19.04 4.60
C ILE A 338 -19.10 18.13 4.00
N GLY A 339 -19.39 17.42 2.92
CA GLY A 339 -18.45 16.51 2.27
C GLY A 339 -17.20 17.18 1.71
N VAL A 340 -17.20 18.51 1.53
CA VAL A 340 -16.07 19.29 0.99
C VAL A 340 -15.48 20.28 1.99
N THR A 341 -16.03 20.36 3.22
CA THR A 341 -15.62 21.33 4.26
C THR A 341 -15.06 20.64 5.52
N GLY A 342 -14.03 19.81 5.38
CA GLY A 342 -13.34 19.20 6.53
C GLY A 342 -13.86 17.84 6.98
N HIS A 343 -14.83 17.25 6.30
CA HIS A 343 -15.23 15.86 6.57
C HIS A 343 -14.17 14.87 6.06
N ARG A 344 -13.94 13.76 6.80
CA ARG A 344 -12.92 12.75 6.44
C ARG A 344 -13.08 12.17 5.02
N VAL A 345 -14.28 12.17 4.46
CA VAL A 345 -14.55 11.69 3.11
C VAL A 345 -13.80 12.52 2.05
N SER A 346 -13.58 13.82 2.27
CA SER A 346 -12.74 14.65 1.39
C SER A 346 -11.26 14.24 1.43
N ARG A 347 -10.76 13.80 2.59
CA ARG A 347 -9.42 13.19 2.71
C ARG A 347 -9.35 11.90 1.90
N PHE A 348 -10.32 11.01 2.07
CA PHE A 348 -10.40 9.75 1.31
C PHE A 348 -10.41 9.97 -0.20
N TRP A 349 -11.13 10.97 -0.68
CA TRP A 349 -11.16 11.32 -2.11
C TRP A 349 -9.77 11.70 -2.64
N ARG A 350 -9.01 12.48 -1.89
CA ARG A 350 -7.64 12.85 -2.23
C ARG A 350 -6.71 11.63 -2.22
N ASP A 351 -6.82 10.79 -1.20
CA ASP A 351 -5.99 9.60 -1.00
C ASP A 351 -6.22 8.57 -2.13
N LEU A 352 -7.46 8.19 -2.37
CA LEU A 352 -7.81 7.21 -3.40
C LEU A 352 -7.46 7.64 -4.83
N ARG A 353 -7.34 8.96 -5.08
CA ARG A 353 -6.89 9.42 -6.40
C ARG A 353 -5.44 9.01 -6.70
N VAL A 354 -4.61 8.94 -5.67
CA VAL A 354 -3.20 8.52 -5.80
C VAL A 354 -3.12 7.03 -6.14
N ASP A 355 -3.97 6.20 -5.57
CA ASP A 355 -3.95 4.75 -5.74
C ASP A 355 -4.24 4.27 -7.17
N ARG A 356 -4.80 5.11 -8.03
CA ARG A 356 -4.92 4.84 -9.47
C ARG A 356 -3.59 4.93 -10.21
N LEU A 357 -2.54 5.49 -9.58
CA LEU A 357 -1.21 5.69 -10.13
C LEU A 357 -0.16 4.80 -9.47
N SER A 358 -0.21 4.65 -8.14
CA SER A 358 0.73 3.86 -7.33
C SER A 358 0.60 2.35 -7.59
N GLY A 359 1.63 1.56 -7.31
CA GLY A 359 1.63 0.12 -7.53
C GLY A 359 1.41 -0.28 -9.01
N GLY A 360 1.80 0.61 -9.94
CA GLY A 360 1.49 0.56 -11.37
C GLY A 360 0.15 1.22 -11.73
N SER A 361 0.18 2.13 -12.73
CA SER A 361 -1.01 2.89 -13.16
C SER A 361 -2.15 1.99 -13.65
N ASP A 362 -3.35 2.56 -13.78
CA ASP A 362 -4.53 1.86 -14.32
C ASP A 362 -4.22 1.18 -15.66
N GLU A 363 -3.47 1.84 -16.54
CA GLU A 363 -3.07 1.32 -17.85
C GLU A 363 -2.16 0.11 -17.73
N MET A 364 -1.24 0.12 -16.75
CA MET A 364 -0.35 -1.02 -16.48
C MET A 364 -1.11 -2.21 -15.92
N GLN A 365 -2.14 -2.00 -15.11
CA GLN A 365 -3.01 -3.09 -14.64
C GLN A 365 -3.78 -3.75 -15.79
N ILE A 366 -4.37 -2.93 -16.68
CA ILE A 366 -5.08 -3.41 -17.87
C ILE A 366 -4.13 -4.21 -18.78
N LEU A 367 -2.93 -3.70 -19.02
CA LEU A 367 -1.92 -4.37 -19.83
C LEU A 367 -1.49 -5.72 -19.22
N THR A 368 -1.27 -5.75 -17.91
CA THR A 368 -0.89 -6.96 -17.16
C THR A 368 -1.98 -8.01 -17.24
N LEU A 369 -3.21 -7.62 -16.95
CA LEU A 369 -4.39 -8.50 -17.01
C LEU A 369 -4.61 -9.03 -18.44
N GLY A 370 -4.60 -8.16 -19.44
CA GLY A 370 -4.80 -8.56 -20.83
C GLY A 370 -3.75 -9.57 -21.31
N ARG A 371 -2.49 -9.39 -20.94
CA ARG A 371 -1.41 -10.35 -21.22
C ARG A 371 -1.61 -11.68 -20.50
N ALA A 372 -2.01 -11.65 -19.22
CA ALA A 372 -2.27 -12.85 -18.44
C ALA A 372 -3.42 -13.68 -19.04
N ILE A 373 -4.51 -13.04 -19.42
CA ILE A 373 -5.66 -13.70 -20.06
C ILE A 373 -5.26 -14.33 -21.40
N LEU A 374 -4.68 -13.54 -22.30
CA LEU A 374 -4.34 -14.03 -23.65
C LEU A 374 -3.29 -15.14 -23.65
N LYS A 375 -2.45 -15.22 -22.61
CA LYS A 375 -1.47 -16.30 -22.44
C LYS A 375 -2.15 -17.66 -22.18
N GLN A 376 -3.35 -17.68 -21.58
CA GLN A 376 -4.08 -18.93 -21.29
C GLN A 376 -4.65 -19.61 -22.54
N TYR A 377 -4.75 -18.88 -23.66
CA TYR A 377 -5.31 -19.35 -24.92
C TYR A 377 -4.23 -19.57 -26.01
N ARG A 378 -2.96 -19.57 -25.64
CA ARG A 378 -1.82 -19.90 -26.53
C ARG A 378 -1.35 -21.31 -26.29
#